data_531abdd77b13303a5365631ef3731648
#
_entry.id   531abdd77b13303a5365631ef3731648
#
_cell.length_a   1.000
_cell.length_b   1.000
_cell.length_c   1.000
_cell.angle_alpha   90.00
_cell.angle_beta   90.00
_cell.angle_gamma   90.00
#
_symmetry.space_group_name_H-M   'P 1'
#
loop_
_entity.id
_entity.type
_entity.pdbx_description
1 polymer ?
#
loop_
_entity_poly.entity_id
_entity_poly.type
_entity_poly.pdbx_seq_one_letter_code
_entity_poly.pdbx_strand_id
1 'polypeptide(L)'
;FLANLIETHFKNCKDVSFDVSPATRKYIGYENNLIGFSHGDKGKANDLPLIMATECPHLWAKCNRRYIYLHHFHSKRSNDIVSVNVETMRSPSPPDSWHHSQGYLNLPAIEGFIHHPTGGQICRFTHFF
;
A
#
# COMPACT_ATOMS: atom_id res chain seq x y z
N PHE A 1 -15.12 4.11 -10.15
CA PHE A 1 -15.34 5.22 -11.11
C PHE A 1 -14.02 5.93 -11.47
N LEU A 2 -13.30 6.52 -10.50
CA LEU A 2 -12.08 7.30 -10.75
C LEU A 2 -10.98 6.47 -11.45
N ALA A 3 -10.73 5.25 -11.02
CA ALA A 3 -9.74 4.35 -11.62
C ALA A 3 -10.03 4.11 -13.11
N ASN A 4 -11.29 3.82 -13.45
CA ASN A 4 -11.71 3.59 -14.85
C ASN A 4 -11.59 4.86 -15.69
N LEU A 5 -11.85 6.04 -15.11
CA LEU A 5 -11.68 7.32 -15.79
C LEU A 5 -10.23 7.58 -16.16
N ILE A 6 -9.32 7.36 -15.21
CA ILE A 6 -7.88 7.53 -15.41
C ILE A 6 -7.37 6.50 -16.44
N GLU A 7 -7.74 5.22 -16.31
CA GLU A 7 -7.43 4.19 -17.30
C GLU A 7 -7.88 4.59 -18.71
N THR A 8 -9.12 5.11 -18.84
CA THR A 8 -9.64 5.57 -20.12
C THR A 8 -8.84 6.75 -20.69
N HIS A 9 -8.41 7.68 -19.83
CA HIS A 9 -7.58 8.81 -20.24
C HIS A 9 -6.22 8.36 -20.81
N PHE A 10 -5.60 7.38 -20.18
CA PHE A 10 -4.28 6.87 -20.58
C PHE A 10 -4.31 5.63 -21.50
N LYS A 11 -5.49 5.22 -22.00
CA LYS A 11 -5.64 3.98 -22.80
C LYS A 11 -4.72 3.88 -24.04
N ASN A 12 -4.30 5.01 -24.59
CA ASN A 12 -3.41 5.09 -25.74
C ASN A 12 -1.94 5.27 -25.37
N CYS A 13 -1.62 5.36 -24.06
CA CYS A 13 -0.26 5.49 -23.57
C CYS A 13 0.34 4.10 -23.36
N LYS A 14 1.32 3.72 -24.19
CA LYS A 14 1.94 2.37 -24.14
C LYS A 14 2.78 2.12 -22.90
N ASP A 15 3.23 3.19 -22.25
CA ASP A 15 4.11 3.12 -21.07
C ASP A 15 3.34 3.13 -19.75
N VAL A 16 2.00 3.12 -19.80
CA VAL A 16 1.14 3.14 -18.62
C VAL A 16 0.25 1.91 -18.62
N SER A 17 0.22 1.19 -17.52
CA SER A 17 -0.69 0.05 -17.30
C SER A 17 -1.52 0.26 -16.04
N PHE A 18 -2.74 -0.27 -16.05
CA PHE A 18 -3.67 -0.17 -14.94
C PHE A 18 -4.14 -1.54 -14.49
N ASP A 19 -4.22 -1.75 -13.18
CA ASP A 19 -4.98 -2.84 -12.60
C ASP A 19 -6.24 -2.27 -11.93
N VAL A 20 -7.35 -2.30 -12.63
CA VAL A 20 -8.67 -1.87 -12.17
C VAL A 20 -9.54 -3.02 -11.66
N SER A 21 -8.95 -4.21 -11.48
CA SER A 21 -9.66 -5.37 -10.93
C SER A 21 -10.27 -5.06 -9.55
N PRO A 22 -11.41 -5.65 -9.20
CA PRO A 22 -12.08 -5.41 -7.91
C PRO A 22 -11.41 -6.13 -6.72
N ALA A 23 -10.18 -6.62 -6.90
CA ALA A 23 -9.46 -7.33 -5.85
C ALA A 23 -9.24 -6.45 -4.62
N THR A 24 -9.48 -7.02 -3.44
CA THR A 24 -9.32 -6.34 -2.14
C THR A 24 -7.87 -6.03 -1.83
N ARG A 25 -6.96 -6.84 -2.35
CA ARG A 25 -5.51 -6.70 -2.24
C ARG A 25 -4.89 -6.72 -3.62
N LYS A 26 -3.87 -5.91 -3.83
CA LYS A 26 -3.12 -5.83 -5.07
C LYS A 26 -1.65 -6.00 -4.78
N TYR A 27 -0.95 -6.65 -5.70
CA TYR A 27 0.47 -6.94 -5.55
C TYR A 27 1.24 -6.53 -6.80
N ILE A 28 2.38 -5.91 -6.59
CA ILE A 28 3.31 -5.50 -7.66
C ILE A 28 4.68 -6.09 -7.35
N GLY A 29 5.25 -6.78 -8.33
CA GLY A 29 6.66 -7.18 -8.30
C GLY A 29 7.51 -6.14 -9.02
N TYR A 30 8.49 -5.58 -8.32
CA TYR A 30 9.50 -4.72 -8.92
C TYR A 30 10.88 -5.25 -8.55
N GLU A 31 11.57 -5.85 -9.51
CA GLU A 31 12.87 -6.50 -9.32
C GLU A 31 12.87 -7.44 -8.09
N ASN A 32 13.60 -7.12 -7.02
CA ASN A 32 13.63 -7.91 -5.78
C ASN A 32 12.56 -7.47 -4.75
N ASN A 33 11.66 -6.56 -5.14
CA ASN A 33 10.64 -6.03 -4.26
C ASN A 33 9.26 -6.61 -4.60
N LEU A 34 8.56 -7.09 -3.59
CA LEU A 34 7.13 -7.44 -3.63
C LEU A 34 6.37 -6.42 -2.79
N ILE A 35 5.50 -5.66 -3.43
CA ILE A 35 4.75 -4.57 -2.81
C ILE A 35 3.27 -4.89 -2.88
N GLY A 36 2.63 -4.96 -1.73
CA GLY A 36 1.20 -5.19 -1.58
C GLY A 36 0.46 -3.92 -1.14
N PHE A 37 -0.76 -3.77 -1.63
CA PHE A 37 -1.67 -2.70 -1.27
C PHE A 37 -3.00 -3.28 -0.82
N SER A 38 -3.54 -2.77 0.29
CA SER A 38 -4.88 -3.13 0.76
C SER A 38 -5.50 -1.94 1.49
N HIS A 39 -6.83 -1.88 1.51
CA HIS A 39 -7.52 -0.89 2.32
C HIS A 39 -7.27 -1.10 3.82
N GLY A 40 -7.18 -2.34 4.28
CA GLY A 40 -6.87 -2.65 5.68
C GLY A 40 -8.08 -2.93 6.57
N ASP A 41 -9.30 -2.86 6.03
CA ASP A 41 -10.55 -3.18 6.74
C ASP A 41 -10.84 -4.68 6.83
N LYS A 42 -10.15 -5.50 6.03
CA LYS A 42 -10.32 -6.96 5.97
C LYS A 42 -9.04 -7.67 6.40
N GLY A 43 -9.20 -8.57 7.36
CA GLY A 43 -8.10 -9.37 7.90
C GLY A 43 -7.27 -8.65 8.97
N LYS A 44 -6.53 -9.42 9.75
CA LYS A 44 -5.61 -8.89 10.74
C LYS A 44 -4.26 -8.61 10.10
N ALA A 45 -3.58 -7.56 10.51
CA ALA A 45 -2.27 -7.20 9.99
C ALA A 45 -1.25 -8.35 10.07
N ASN A 46 -1.32 -9.15 11.14
CA ASN A 46 -0.43 -10.30 11.35
C ASN A 46 -0.64 -11.44 10.35
N ASP A 47 -1.81 -11.55 9.73
CA ASP A 47 -2.13 -12.60 8.76
C ASP A 47 -1.76 -12.21 7.33
N LEU A 48 -1.54 -10.92 7.07
CA LEU A 48 -1.28 -10.39 5.73
C LEU A 48 -0.03 -10.97 5.06
N PRO A 49 1.09 -11.25 5.75
CA PRO A 49 2.24 -11.91 5.14
C PRO A 49 1.91 -13.31 4.60
N LEU A 50 1.14 -14.10 5.35
CA LEU A 50 0.72 -15.43 4.91
C LEU A 50 -0.25 -15.33 3.73
N ILE A 51 -1.18 -14.40 3.78
CA ILE A 51 -2.12 -14.13 2.67
C ILE A 51 -1.34 -13.72 1.42
N MET A 52 -0.38 -12.80 1.52
CA MET A 52 0.49 -12.40 0.41
C MET A 52 1.24 -13.59 -0.20
N ALA A 53 1.83 -14.45 0.63
CA ALA A 53 2.54 -15.65 0.18
C ALA A 53 1.60 -16.62 -0.56
N THR A 54 0.34 -16.72 -0.13
CA THR A 54 -0.66 -17.61 -0.71
C THR A 54 -1.26 -17.04 -2.01
N GLU A 55 -1.52 -15.73 -2.06
CA GLU A 55 -2.15 -15.09 -3.23
C GLU A 55 -1.16 -14.83 -4.37
N CYS A 56 0.14 -14.63 -4.06
CA CYS A 56 1.16 -14.39 -5.09
C CYS A 56 2.45 -15.21 -4.85
N PRO A 57 2.37 -16.55 -4.82
CA PRO A 57 3.49 -17.43 -4.43
C PRO A 57 4.72 -17.29 -5.34
N HIS A 58 4.55 -17.01 -6.61
CA HIS A 58 5.67 -16.82 -7.54
C HIS A 58 6.47 -15.55 -7.23
N LEU A 59 5.79 -14.44 -6.96
CA LEU A 59 6.44 -13.18 -6.54
C LEU A 59 7.05 -13.32 -5.14
N TRP A 60 6.36 -14.02 -4.25
CA TRP A 60 6.88 -14.33 -2.91
C TRP A 60 8.22 -15.09 -2.95
N ALA A 61 8.32 -16.11 -3.81
CA ALA A 61 9.54 -16.88 -3.97
C ALA A 61 10.67 -16.08 -4.64
N LYS A 62 10.33 -15.19 -5.58
CA LYS A 62 11.29 -14.37 -6.32
C LYS A 62 11.85 -13.22 -5.49
N CYS A 63 11.00 -12.54 -4.70
CA CYS A 63 11.34 -11.28 -4.06
C CYS A 63 11.69 -11.48 -2.58
N ASN A 64 12.82 -10.89 -2.14
CA ASN A 64 13.29 -10.96 -0.74
C ASN A 64 12.95 -9.69 0.06
N ARG A 65 12.55 -8.61 -0.60
CA ARG A 65 12.11 -7.36 0.02
C ARG A 65 10.60 -7.26 -0.13
N ARG A 66 9.86 -7.29 0.99
CA ARG A 66 8.40 -7.38 0.97
C ARG A 66 7.77 -6.29 1.82
N TYR A 67 6.78 -5.63 1.24
CA TYR A 67 6.08 -4.49 1.84
C TYR A 67 4.59 -4.64 1.64
N ILE A 68 3.80 -4.27 2.65
CA ILE A 68 2.34 -4.14 2.56
C ILE A 68 1.95 -2.78 3.11
N TYR A 69 1.31 -1.99 2.26
CA TYR A 69 0.78 -0.67 2.61
C TYR A 69 -0.73 -0.73 2.82
N LEU A 70 -1.17 -0.30 4.01
CA LEU A 70 -2.56 -0.27 4.44
C LEU A 70 -3.01 1.17 4.66
N HIS A 71 -4.29 1.44 4.48
CA HIS A 71 -4.84 2.80 4.63
C HIS A 71 -5.79 2.91 5.81
N HIS A 72 -6.95 2.38 5.76
CA HIS A 72 -8.10 2.42 6.67
C HIS A 72 -7.94 3.12 8.03
N PHE A 73 -6.87 2.83 8.77
CA PHE A 73 -6.68 3.30 10.15
C PHE A 73 -6.26 4.77 10.29
N HIS A 74 -5.94 5.46 9.19
CA HIS A 74 -5.49 6.85 9.15
C HIS A 74 -4.34 7.20 10.12
N SER A 75 -3.77 6.22 10.79
CA SER A 75 -2.65 6.35 11.74
C SER A 75 -1.44 5.61 11.22
N LYS A 76 -0.27 6.20 11.39
CA LYS A 76 0.97 5.58 10.95
C LYS A 76 1.42 4.54 11.95
N ARG A 77 1.60 3.31 11.47
CA ARG A 77 2.25 2.21 12.18
C ARG A 77 3.09 1.42 11.18
N SER A 78 4.25 0.95 11.61
CA SER A 78 5.11 0.09 10.79
C SER A 78 5.61 -1.06 11.66
N ASN A 79 5.39 -2.28 11.20
CA ASN A 79 5.80 -3.50 11.89
C ASN A 79 6.41 -4.48 10.90
N ASP A 80 7.51 -5.11 11.29
CA ASP A 80 8.06 -6.23 10.55
C ASP A 80 7.41 -7.53 11.04
N ILE A 81 6.67 -8.19 10.15
CA ILE A 81 5.94 -9.42 10.43
C ILE A 81 6.39 -10.47 9.43
N VAL A 82 7.03 -11.54 9.90
CA VAL A 82 7.48 -12.67 9.06
C VAL A 82 8.15 -12.21 7.76
N SER A 83 9.22 -11.41 7.86
CA SER A 83 9.98 -10.85 6.72
C SER A 83 9.18 -9.91 5.77
N VAL A 84 8.06 -9.38 6.21
CA VAL A 84 7.27 -8.38 5.49
C VAL A 84 7.14 -7.13 6.35
N ASN A 85 7.49 -5.98 5.81
CA ASN A 85 7.17 -4.71 6.46
C ASN A 85 5.71 -4.36 6.17
N VAL A 86 4.88 -4.39 7.21
CA VAL A 86 3.45 -4.05 7.15
C VAL A 86 3.26 -2.66 7.74
N GLU A 87 2.80 -1.74 6.92
CA GLU A 87 2.70 -0.34 7.30
C GLU A 87 1.33 0.23 7.03
N THR A 88 0.75 0.92 8.04
CA THR A 88 -0.44 1.74 7.85
C THR A 88 -0.03 3.16 7.48
N MET A 89 -0.66 3.66 6.41
CA MET A 89 -0.38 4.97 5.83
C MET A 89 -1.27 6.05 6.44
N ARG A 90 -0.79 7.28 6.40
CA ARG A 90 -1.61 8.47 6.73
C ARG A 90 -2.64 8.70 5.63
N SER A 91 -3.73 9.37 5.98
CA SER A 91 -4.70 9.88 5.02
C SER A 91 -4.35 11.33 4.64
N PRO A 92 -4.51 11.72 3.38
CA PRO A 92 -4.45 13.13 2.98
C PRO A 92 -5.70 13.91 3.42
N SER A 93 -6.79 13.20 3.76
CA SER A 93 -8.03 13.84 4.21
C SER A 93 -7.94 14.23 5.67
N PRO A 94 -8.47 15.40 6.06
CA PRO A 94 -8.61 15.77 7.47
C PRO A 94 -9.56 14.78 8.18
N PRO A 95 -9.48 14.66 9.52
CA PRO A 95 -10.43 13.88 10.29
C PRO A 95 -11.85 14.40 10.07
N ASP A 96 -12.78 13.49 9.82
CA ASP A 96 -14.20 13.81 9.79
C ASP A 96 -14.79 13.94 11.22
N SER A 97 -16.06 14.29 11.31
CA SER A 97 -16.75 14.49 12.59
C SER A 97 -16.73 13.25 13.48
N TRP A 98 -16.77 12.04 12.88
CA TRP A 98 -16.71 10.79 13.63
C TRP A 98 -15.31 10.57 14.22
N HIS A 99 -14.26 10.73 13.42
CA HIS A 99 -12.86 10.60 13.87
C HIS A 99 -12.57 11.62 14.97
N HIS A 100 -13.02 12.86 14.80
CA HIS A 100 -12.88 13.90 15.82
C HIS A 100 -13.58 13.52 17.14
N SER A 101 -14.81 12.99 17.09
CA SER A 101 -15.56 12.55 18.28
C SER A 101 -14.89 11.40 19.04
N GLN A 102 -14.11 10.57 18.33
CA GLN A 102 -13.35 9.46 18.92
C GLN A 102 -11.93 9.85 19.38
N GLY A 103 -11.55 11.13 19.24
CA GLY A 103 -10.21 11.61 19.59
C GLY A 103 -9.11 11.20 18.60
N TYR A 104 -9.46 10.75 17.39
CA TYR A 104 -8.49 10.41 16.33
C TYR A 104 -8.07 11.67 15.58
N LEU A 105 -7.09 12.38 16.11
CA LEU A 105 -6.56 13.65 15.56
C LEU A 105 -5.22 13.38 14.84
N ASN A 106 -5.27 12.58 13.78
CA ASN A 106 -4.07 12.28 13.00
C ASN A 106 -3.72 13.43 12.04
N LEU A 107 -2.43 13.71 11.90
CA LEU A 107 -1.94 14.72 10.96
C LEU A 107 -2.14 14.21 9.51
N PRO A 108 -2.89 14.95 8.67
CA PRO A 108 -3.05 14.60 7.27
C PRO A 108 -1.72 14.69 6.53
N ALA A 109 -1.42 13.68 5.72
CA ALA A 109 -0.21 13.68 4.92
C ALA A 109 -0.33 12.75 3.70
N ILE A 110 0.49 13.05 2.70
CA ILE A 110 0.79 12.14 1.59
C ILE A 110 2.22 11.62 1.77
N GLU A 111 2.43 10.34 1.53
CA GLU A 111 3.72 9.70 1.62
C GLU A 111 4.10 9.08 0.27
N GLY A 112 5.34 9.27 -0.15
CA GLY A 112 5.94 8.66 -1.32
C GLY A 112 7.17 7.84 -0.95
N PHE A 113 7.46 6.80 -1.73
CA PHE A 113 8.56 5.88 -1.46
C PHE A 113 9.41 5.67 -2.69
N ILE A 114 10.72 5.51 -2.49
CA ILE A 114 11.62 5.02 -3.52
C ILE A 114 12.09 3.62 -3.12
N HIS A 115 11.89 2.66 -4.02
CA HIS A 115 12.39 1.30 -3.89
C HIS A 115 13.58 1.11 -4.83
N HIS A 116 14.73 0.72 -4.26
CA HIS A 116 15.89 0.31 -5.03
C HIS A 116 15.68 -1.12 -5.57
N PRO A 117 16.10 -1.47 -6.79
CA PRO A 117 15.89 -2.80 -7.36
C PRO A 117 16.27 -3.97 -6.45
N THR A 118 17.38 -3.86 -5.73
CA THR A 118 17.88 -4.93 -4.84
C THR A 118 17.87 -4.55 -3.36
N GLY A 119 17.96 -3.24 -3.05
CA GLY A 119 18.13 -2.72 -1.69
C GLY A 119 16.82 -2.59 -0.88
N GLY A 120 15.68 -2.68 -1.54
CA GLY A 120 14.39 -2.42 -0.88
C GLY A 120 14.05 -0.93 -0.83
N GLN A 121 13.19 -0.54 0.10
CA GLN A 121 12.81 0.86 0.31
C GLN A 121 14.00 1.65 0.84
N ILE A 122 14.49 2.62 0.07
CA ILE A 122 15.67 3.44 0.40
C ILE A 122 15.31 4.87 0.80
N CYS A 123 14.12 5.34 0.45
CA CYS A 123 13.69 6.69 0.79
C CYS A 123 12.20 6.76 1.04
N ARG A 124 11.81 7.70 1.88
CA ARG A 124 10.43 8.10 2.15
C ARG A 124 10.35 9.62 2.13
N PHE A 125 9.33 10.12 1.47
CA PHE A 125 8.94 11.52 1.50
C PHE A 125 7.61 11.65 2.22
N THR A 126 7.48 12.62 3.08
CA THR A 126 6.21 12.93 3.74
C THR A 126 5.90 14.41 3.53
N HIS A 127 4.72 14.68 2.98
CA HIS A 127 4.18 16.02 2.89
C HIS A 127 2.96 16.13 3.79
N PHE A 128 2.98 17.04 4.75
CA PHE A 128 1.88 17.35 5.64
C PHE A 128 1.07 18.53 5.09
N PHE A 129 -0.25 18.49 5.34
CA PHE A 129 -1.17 19.55 4.95
C PHE A 129 -1.50 20.46 6.12
#